data_7e0d5830d3df4c582089196615e6b87d
#
_entry.id   7e0d5830d3df4c582089196615e6b87d
#
_cell.length_a   1.000
_cell.length_b   1.000
_cell.length_c   1.000
_cell.angle_alpha   90.00
_cell.angle_beta   90.00
_cell.angle_gamma   90.00
#
_symmetry.space_group_name_H-M   'P 1'
#
loop_
_entity.id
_entity.type
_entity.pdbx_description
1 polymer ?
#
loop_
_entity_poly.entity_id
_entity_poly.type
_entity_poly.pdbx_seq_one_letter_code
_entity_poly.pdbx_strand_id
1 'polypeptide(L)'
;MSRIDRVFKQLKAKGEKALIPFITAGDPDLATTRALALEMAARGADILELGVPFSDPLADGPTIQAASLRAMQGGVHLEDVLNLAGELRAHTQIPLILMGYYNPMLQYGLSRTADEAAANGVDGFIIPDLPPEEADPWRVAAAKAKIATIFLAAPTSGAKRIRTLGRLTKGFLYYVSVTGITGARTELPPDLAASLKEVRSLVNCPLAVGFGISTPEQVAGLAPYVDGVVVGSAIVQRVARLKGPALIKEVGDFIAALKAPLRGK
;
A
#
# COMPACT_ATOMS: atom_id res chain seq x y z
N MET A 1 14.89 -0.68 14.24
CA MET A 1 13.44 -0.50 14.14
C MET A 1 13.16 0.32 12.89
N SER A 2 12.45 -0.24 11.91
CA SER A 2 12.11 0.46 10.66
C SER A 2 11.13 1.62 10.91
N ARG A 3 10.92 2.49 9.87
CA ARG A 3 9.87 3.53 9.95
C ARG A 3 8.48 2.89 10.07
N ILE A 4 8.23 1.79 9.35
CA ILE A 4 6.96 1.04 9.41
C ILE A 4 6.69 0.55 10.83
N ASP A 5 7.67 -0.13 11.48
CA ASP A 5 7.52 -0.63 12.85
C ASP A 5 7.25 0.50 13.85
N ARG A 6 7.93 1.64 13.65
CA ARG A 6 7.77 2.82 14.51
C ARG A 6 6.36 3.38 14.45
N VAL A 7 5.80 3.50 13.23
CA VAL A 7 4.44 4.00 13.01
C VAL A 7 3.43 3.07 13.69
N PHE A 8 3.46 1.77 13.43
CA PHE A 8 2.51 0.84 14.07
C PHE A 8 2.64 0.83 15.60
N LYS A 9 3.87 0.93 16.13
CA LYS A 9 4.09 1.01 17.59
C LYS A 9 3.50 2.29 18.18
N GLN A 10 3.69 3.45 17.53
CA GLN A 10 3.16 4.72 17.96
C GLN A 10 1.63 4.76 17.93
N LEU A 11 1.02 4.29 16.83
CA LEU A 11 -0.42 4.22 16.67
C LEU A 11 -1.05 3.29 17.71
N LYS A 12 -0.46 2.12 17.93
CA LYS A 12 -0.91 1.18 18.96
C LYS A 12 -0.89 1.80 20.37
N ALA A 13 0.16 2.57 20.69
CA ALA A 13 0.25 3.24 21.99
C ALA A 13 -0.83 4.33 22.18
N LYS A 14 -1.34 4.91 21.10
CA LYS A 14 -2.42 5.89 21.09
C LYS A 14 -3.82 5.28 20.94
N GLY A 15 -3.93 3.96 20.76
CA GLY A 15 -5.19 3.31 20.41
C GLY A 15 -5.67 3.61 18.98
N GLU A 16 -4.81 4.11 18.13
CA GLU A 16 -5.11 4.50 16.74
C GLU A 16 -4.76 3.36 15.76
N LYS A 17 -5.31 3.47 14.53
CA LYS A 17 -5.02 2.56 13.41
C LYS A 17 -4.39 3.32 12.25
N ALA A 18 -3.56 2.61 11.47
CA ALA A 18 -2.90 3.20 10.31
C ALA A 18 -3.89 3.41 9.15
N LEU A 19 -3.82 4.58 8.51
CA LEU A 19 -4.39 4.82 7.19
C LEU A 19 -3.26 4.70 6.16
N ILE A 20 -3.44 3.84 5.17
CA ILE A 20 -2.47 3.53 4.12
C ILE A 20 -3.12 3.83 2.76
N PRO A 21 -3.08 5.07 2.26
CA PRO A 21 -3.57 5.38 0.93
C PRO A 21 -2.61 4.87 -0.14
N PHE A 22 -3.20 4.38 -1.25
CA PHE A 22 -2.51 3.98 -2.46
C PHE A 22 -2.82 4.95 -3.59
N ILE A 23 -1.81 5.32 -4.37
CA ILE A 23 -1.92 5.98 -5.67
C ILE A 23 -0.94 5.37 -6.66
N THR A 24 -1.28 5.38 -7.96
CA THR A 24 -0.36 4.98 -9.02
C THR A 24 0.60 6.13 -9.30
N ALA A 25 1.90 5.88 -9.18
CA ALA A 25 2.92 6.90 -9.47
C ALA A 25 2.92 7.24 -10.97
N GLY A 26 2.91 8.56 -11.27
CA GLY A 26 2.82 9.06 -12.64
C GLY A 26 1.40 9.20 -13.19
N ASP A 27 0.39 8.93 -12.42
CA ASP A 27 -1.01 9.17 -12.81
C ASP A 27 -1.55 10.44 -12.14
N PRO A 28 -1.89 11.50 -12.88
CA PRO A 28 -1.71 11.70 -14.33
C PRO A 28 -0.27 12.07 -14.73
N ASP A 29 0.57 12.48 -13.78
CA ASP A 29 1.98 12.82 -13.94
C ASP A 29 2.72 12.76 -12.60
N LEU A 30 4.06 12.77 -12.63
CA LEU A 30 4.88 12.67 -11.41
C LEU A 30 4.76 13.90 -10.50
N ALA A 31 4.61 15.10 -11.06
CA ALA A 31 4.47 16.32 -10.26
C ALA A 31 3.14 16.31 -9.48
N THR A 32 2.06 15.88 -10.12
CA THR A 32 0.75 15.69 -9.48
C THR A 32 0.81 14.57 -8.42
N THR A 33 1.48 13.46 -8.73
CA THR A 33 1.69 12.35 -7.74
C THR A 33 2.42 12.86 -6.50
N ARG A 34 3.49 13.65 -6.68
CA ARG A 34 4.23 14.27 -5.58
C ARG A 34 3.34 15.17 -4.72
N ALA A 35 2.57 16.05 -5.36
CA ALA A 35 1.66 16.95 -4.65
C ALA A 35 0.59 16.18 -3.85
N LEU A 36 -0.01 15.15 -4.46
CA LEU A 36 -0.98 14.26 -3.79
C LEU A 36 -0.35 13.54 -2.60
N ALA A 37 0.83 12.97 -2.76
CA ALA A 37 1.52 12.24 -1.69
C ALA A 37 1.79 13.14 -0.48
N LEU A 38 2.25 14.37 -0.70
CA LEU A 38 2.50 15.34 0.36
C LEU A 38 1.21 15.81 1.03
N GLU A 39 0.15 16.08 0.26
CA GLU A 39 -1.17 16.43 0.81
C GLU A 39 -1.75 15.28 1.63
N MET A 40 -1.69 14.03 1.14
CA MET A 40 -2.16 12.86 1.89
C MET A 40 -1.41 12.71 3.21
N ALA A 41 -0.09 12.91 3.22
CA ALA A 41 0.71 12.91 4.45
C ALA A 41 0.26 14.00 5.42
N ALA A 42 0.03 15.22 4.95
CA ALA A 42 -0.43 16.35 5.76
C ALA A 42 -1.84 16.13 6.33
N ARG A 43 -2.69 15.38 5.62
CA ARG A 43 -4.09 15.10 6.03
C ARG A 43 -4.27 13.85 6.88
N GLY A 44 -3.19 13.15 7.22
CA GLY A 44 -3.23 12.08 8.20
C GLY A 44 -3.02 10.68 7.65
N ALA A 45 -2.49 10.53 6.44
CA ALA A 45 -1.91 9.26 6.03
C ALA A 45 -0.73 8.90 6.94
N ASP A 46 -0.68 7.66 7.40
CA ASP A 46 0.40 7.16 8.27
C ASP A 46 1.50 6.45 7.50
N ILE A 47 1.15 5.86 6.36
CA ILE A 47 2.03 5.17 5.41
C ILE A 47 1.53 5.53 4.01
N LEU A 48 2.43 5.74 3.04
CA LEU A 48 2.06 5.93 1.63
C LEU A 48 2.42 4.68 0.83
N GLU A 49 1.49 4.22 0.01
CA GLU A 49 1.70 3.14 -0.95
C GLU A 49 1.69 3.74 -2.36
N LEU A 50 2.81 3.61 -3.08
CA LEU A 50 2.99 4.10 -4.44
C LEU A 50 3.02 2.92 -5.40
N GLY A 51 2.05 2.85 -6.29
CA GLY A 51 2.00 1.84 -7.35
C GLY A 51 3.02 2.13 -8.44
N VAL A 52 3.86 1.13 -8.73
CA VAL A 52 4.78 1.16 -9.88
C VAL A 52 3.99 0.74 -11.12
N PRO A 53 3.89 1.59 -12.17
CA PRO A 53 3.12 1.25 -13.36
C PRO A 53 3.68 0.00 -14.06
N PHE A 54 2.78 -0.86 -14.55
CA PHE A 54 3.15 -2.08 -15.27
C PHE A 54 2.12 -2.40 -16.37
N SER A 55 2.56 -3.02 -17.48
CA SER A 55 1.70 -3.35 -18.62
C SER A 55 0.71 -4.48 -18.36
N ASP A 56 1.09 -5.43 -17.48
CA ASP A 56 0.36 -6.68 -17.28
C ASP A 56 -0.03 -6.89 -15.82
N PRO A 57 -0.80 -5.96 -15.21
CA PRO A 57 -1.07 -5.90 -13.78
C PRO A 57 -2.18 -6.88 -13.37
N LEU A 58 -1.89 -8.18 -13.37
CA LEU A 58 -2.84 -9.29 -13.21
C LEU A 58 -3.61 -9.27 -11.87
N ALA A 59 -3.03 -8.70 -10.82
CA ALA A 59 -3.67 -8.59 -9.51
C ALA A 59 -4.55 -7.34 -9.38
N ASP A 60 -4.50 -6.42 -10.35
CA ASP A 60 -5.18 -5.14 -10.29
C ASP A 60 -6.53 -5.16 -11.01
N GLY A 61 -7.47 -4.39 -10.46
CA GLY A 61 -8.75 -4.15 -11.11
C GLY A 61 -8.70 -3.01 -12.13
N PRO A 62 -9.79 -2.82 -12.90
CA PRO A 62 -9.82 -1.91 -14.04
C PRO A 62 -9.45 -0.46 -13.69
N THR A 63 -9.77 0.01 -12.50
CA THR A 63 -9.40 1.36 -12.02
C THR A 63 -7.88 1.55 -11.94
N ILE A 64 -7.19 0.59 -11.34
CA ILE A 64 -5.73 0.65 -11.17
C ILE A 64 -5.03 0.35 -12.49
N GLN A 65 -5.52 -0.61 -13.28
CA GLN A 65 -5.02 -0.88 -14.64
C GLN A 65 -5.07 0.36 -15.53
N ALA A 66 -6.19 1.10 -15.51
CA ALA A 66 -6.32 2.34 -16.27
C ALA A 66 -5.35 3.44 -15.80
N ALA A 67 -5.08 3.53 -14.50
CA ALA A 67 -4.09 4.45 -13.94
C ALA A 67 -2.67 4.08 -14.36
N SER A 68 -2.31 2.78 -14.28
CA SER A 68 -1.02 2.27 -14.77
C SER A 68 -0.81 2.58 -16.26
N LEU A 69 -1.86 2.38 -17.08
CA LEU A 69 -1.79 2.71 -18.50
C LEU A 69 -1.51 4.19 -18.74
N ARG A 70 -2.20 5.11 -18.04
CA ARG A 70 -1.96 6.56 -18.16
C ARG A 70 -0.53 6.94 -17.76
N ALA A 71 -0.04 6.38 -16.64
CA ALA A 71 1.32 6.63 -16.17
C ALA A 71 2.38 6.14 -17.19
N MET A 72 2.20 4.93 -17.75
CA MET A 72 3.11 4.40 -18.78
C MET A 72 3.06 5.21 -20.08
N GLN A 73 1.89 5.68 -20.48
CA GLN A 73 1.77 6.61 -21.63
C GLN A 73 2.52 7.91 -21.39
N GLY A 74 2.65 8.35 -20.14
CA GLY A 74 3.52 9.44 -19.71
C GLY A 74 5.01 9.10 -19.64
N GLY A 75 5.40 7.85 -19.97
CA GLY A 75 6.80 7.40 -19.96
C GLY A 75 7.34 7.04 -18.56
N VAL A 76 6.47 6.81 -17.57
CA VAL A 76 6.92 6.53 -16.20
C VAL A 76 7.30 5.07 -16.04
N HIS A 77 8.49 4.82 -15.48
CA HIS A 77 9.08 3.53 -15.18
C HIS A 77 9.47 3.41 -13.70
N LEU A 78 9.97 2.23 -13.29
CA LEU A 78 10.41 1.97 -11.91
C LEU A 78 11.44 3.00 -11.40
N GLU A 79 12.41 3.37 -12.24
CA GLU A 79 13.45 4.35 -11.88
C GLU A 79 12.86 5.72 -11.52
N ASP A 80 11.85 6.17 -12.26
CA ASP A 80 11.16 7.45 -11.98
C ASP A 80 10.42 7.40 -10.64
N VAL A 81 9.83 6.25 -10.30
CA VAL A 81 9.13 6.04 -9.01
C VAL A 81 10.13 6.02 -7.86
N LEU A 82 11.31 5.41 -8.05
CA LEU A 82 12.39 5.45 -7.07
C LEU A 82 12.88 6.90 -6.84
N ASN A 83 13.09 7.66 -7.90
CA ASN A 83 13.49 9.07 -7.83
C ASN A 83 12.42 9.92 -7.13
N LEU A 84 11.14 9.72 -7.47
CA LEU A 84 10.01 10.37 -6.79
C LEU A 84 10.01 10.09 -5.28
N ALA A 85 10.31 8.85 -4.87
CA ALA A 85 10.41 8.51 -3.45
C ALA A 85 11.51 9.32 -2.77
N GLY A 86 12.66 9.52 -3.43
CA GLY A 86 13.75 10.39 -2.94
C GLY A 86 13.32 11.85 -2.78
N GLU A 87 12.59 12.40 -3.75
CA GLU A 87 12.02 13.75 -3.65
C GLU A 87 11.03 13.86 -2.48
N LEU A 88 10.14 12.89 -2.33
CA LEU A 88 9.18 12.85 -1.22
C LEU A 88 9.90 12.79 0.12
N ARG A 89 10.98 12.02 0.22
CA ARG A 89 11.74 11.85 1.46
C ARG A 89 12.34 13.15 1.98
N ALA A 90 12.64 14.10 1.11
CA ALA A 90 13.09 15.43 1.51
C ALA A 90 12.02 16.24 2.28
N HIS A 91 10.73 15.87 2.14
CA HIS A 91 9.61 16.63 2.70
C HIS A 91 8.79 15.84 3.75
N THR A 92 8.90 14.52 3.81
CA THR A 92 8.13 13.70 4.74
C THR A 92 8.93 12.53 5.30
N GLN A 93 8.62 12.14 6.54
CA GLN A 93 9.21 11.00 7.22
C GLN A 93 8.24 9.80 7.35
N ILE A 94 7.03 9.89 6.81
CA ILE A 94 6.13 8.73 6.82
C ILE A 94 6.71 7.59 5.98
N PRO A 95 6.43 6.32 6.32
CA PRO A 95 6.89 5.20 5.51
C PRO A 95 6.38 5.30 4.08
N LEU A 96 7.27 5.01 3.12
CA LEU A 96 6.98 4.89 1.71
C LEU A 96 7.09 3.42 1.30
N ILE A 97 6.02 2.85 0.78
CA ILE A 97 5.97 1.48 0.28
C ILE A 97 5.74 1.54 -1.22
N LEU A 98 6.50 0.77 -1.98
CA LEU A 98 6.24 0.58 -3.40
C LEU A 98 5.44 -0.71 -3.59
N MET A 99 4.36 -0.63 -4.36
CA MET A 99 3.64 -1.81 -4.83
C MET A 99 3.88 -1.97 -6.32
N GLY A 100 4.46 -3.10 -6.71
CA GLY A 100 4.80 -3.37 -8.12
C GLY A 100 4.99 -4.85 -8.37
N TYR A 101 5.05 -5.21 -9.65
CA TYR A 101 5.16 -6.59 -10.10
C TYR A 101 6.61 -7.05 -10.16
N TYR A 102 6.82 -8.36 -10.06
CA TYR A 102 8.16 -8.93 -9.94
C TYR A 102 8.99 -8.75 -11.22
N ASN A 103 8.37 -8.86 -12.40
CA ASN A 103 9.09 -8.80 -13.66
C ASN A 103 9.84 -7.47 -13.90
N PRO A 104 9.25 -6.26 -13.72
CA PRO A 104 10.00 -5.00 -13.81
C PRO A 104 11.21 -4.95 -12.86
N MET A 105 11.06 -5.46 -11.64
CA MET A 105 12.14 -5.49 -10.65
C MET A 105 13.25 -6.48 -11.04
N LEU A 106 12.88 -7.63 -11.61
CA LEU A 106 13.81 -8.63 -12.09
C LEU A 106 14.63 -8.09 -13.27
N GLN A 107 13.98 -7.41 -14.23
CA GLN A 107 14.66 -6.78 -15.39
C GLN A 107 15.58 -5.63 -14.97
N TYR A 108 15.18 -4.84 -13.98
CA TYR A 108 16.01 -3.77 -13.41
C TYR A 108 17.20 -4.30 -12.60
N GLY A 109 17.08 -5.52 -12.08
CA GLY A 109 18.02 -6.21 -11.21
C GLY A 109 17.61 -6.09 -9.73
N LEU A 110 17.35 -7.23 -9.08
CA LEU A 110 16.80 -7.26 -7.72
C LEU A 110 17.66 -6.53 -6.69
N SER A 111 19.00 -6.74 -6.74
CA SER A 111 19.93 -6.04 -5.85
C SER A 111 19.94 -4.54 -6.12
N ARG A 112 19.99 -4.14 -7.40
CA ARG A 112 19.95 -2.75 -7.82
C ARG A 112 18.65 -2.08 -7.34
N THR A 113 17.50 -2.73 -7.56
CA THR A 113 16.19 -2.24 -7.08
C THR A 113 16.20 -2.00 -5.56
N ALA A 114 16.70 -2.97 -4.79
CA ALA A 114 16.74 -2.85 -3.33
C ALA A 114 17.69 -1.75 -2.85
N ASP A 115 18.89 -1.66 -3.42
CA ASP A 115 19.90 -0.68 -3.05
C ASP A 115 19.45 0.75 -3.41
N GLU A 116 18.91 0.98 -4.62
CA GLU A 116 18.40 2.29 -5.04
C GLU A 116 17.12 2.69 -4.27
N ALA A 117 16.23 1.74 -3.98
CA ALA A 117 15.08 1.98 -3.13
C ALA A 117 15.50 2.46 -1.72
N ALA A 118 16.50 1.80 -1.13
CA ALA A 118 17.01 2.21 0.17
C ALA A 118 17.67 3.60 0.12
N ALA A 119 18.46 3.88 -0.92
CA ALA A 119 19.10 5.19 -1.13
C ALA A 119 18.06 6.32 -1.27
N ASN A 120 16.94 6.04 -1.92
CA ASN A 120 15.81 6.97 -2.09
C ASN A 120 14.82 6.94 -0.91
N GLY A 121 15.13 6.23 0.18
CA GLY A 121 14.35 6.25 1.40
C GLY A 121 13.02 5.49 1.35
N VAL A 122 12.85 4.56 0.43
CA VAL A 122 11.76 3.58 0.43
C VAL A 122 11.90 2.67 1.64
N ASP A 123 10.79 2.29 2.25
CA ASP A 123 10.77 1.46 3.46
C ASP A 123 10.39 0.01 3.19
N GLY A 124 9.67 -0.27 2.12
CA GLY A 124 9.22 -1.62 1.81
C GLY A 124 8.63 -1.79 0.43
N PHE A 125 8.41 -3.06 0.07
CA PHE A 125 7.76 -3.47 -1.17
C PHE A 125 6.63 -4.45 -0.91
N ILE A 126 5.56 -4.30 -1.69
CA ILE A 126 4.49 -5.26 -1.91
C ILE A 126 4.62 -5.77 -3.34
N ILE A 127 4.74 -7.09 -3.52
CA ILE A 127 4.90 -7.71 -4.83
C ILE A 127 3.80 -8.77 -4.98
N PRO A 128 2.65 -8.42 -5.61
CA PRO A 128 1.45 -9.26 -5.62
C PRO A 128 1.61 -10.62 -6.29
N ASP A 129 2.48 -10.70 -7.29
CA ASP A 129 2.76 -11.89 -8.10
C ASP A 129 3.96 -12.72 -7.59
N LEU A 130 4.55 -12.36 -6.43
CA LEU A 130 5.68 -13.09 -5.86
C LEU A 130 5.24 -13.93 -4.64
N PRO A 131 5.04 -15.24 -4.81
CA PRO A 131 4.70 -16.13 -3.71
C PRO A 131 5.91 -16.33 -2.78
N PRO A 132 5.67 -16.63 -1.49
CA PRO A 132 6.76 -16.76 -0.51
C PRO A 132 7.76 -17.87 -0.86
N GLU A 133 7.33 -18.89 -1.60
CA GLU A 133 8.15 -20.02 -2.04
C GLU A 133 9.25 -19.61 -3.04
N GLU A 134 9.01 -18.55 -3.82
CA GLU A 134 9.91 -18.04 -4.84
C GLU A 134 10.58 -16.71 -4.44
N ALA A 135 10.22 -16.19 -3.26
CA ALA A 135 10.62 -14.85 -2.85
C ALA A 135 12.07 -14.74 -2.34
N ASP A 136 12.80 -15.85 -2.15
CA ASP A 136 14.12 -15.82 -1.52
C ASP A 136 15.15 -14.92 -2.24
N PRO A 137 15.27 -14.90 -3.59
CA PRO A 137 16.19 -14.00 -4.26
C PRO A 137 15.93 -12.52 -3.93
N TRP A 138 14.65 -12.10 -3.96
CA TRP A 138 14.25 -10.76 -3.58
C TRP A 138 14.47 -10.49 -2.09
N ARG A 139 14.04 -11.41 -1.22
CA ARG A 139 14.15 -11.24 0.24
C ARG A 139 15.59 -11.09 0.71
N VAL A 140 16.53 -11.78 0.07
CA VAL A 140 17.96 -11.64 0.37
C VAL A 140 18.46 -10.24 -0.01
N ALA A 141 18.13 -9.76 -1.21
CA ALA A 141 18.48 -8.40 -1.65
C ALA A 141 17.84 -7.33 -0.76
N ALA A 142 16.53 -7.43 -0.51
CA ALA A 142 15.78 -6.50 0.33
C ALA A 142 16.29 -6.46 1.78
N ALA A 143 16.62 -7.62 2.37
CA ALA A 143 17.14 -7.70 3.72
C ALA A 143 18.51 -7.02 3.86
N LYS A 144 19.40 -7.19 2.87
CA LYS A 144 20.71 -6.53 2.81
C LYS A 144 20.55 -5.01 2.76
N ALA A 145 19.61 -4.51 1.97
CA ALA A 145 19.28 -3.09 1.85
C ALA A 145 18.38 -2.56 2.98
N LYS A 146 17.94 -3.40 3.92
CA LYS A 146 16.99 -3.07 5.02
C LYS A 146 15.61 -2.63 4.53
N ILE A 147 15.20 -3.12 3.37
CA ILE A 147 13.87 -2.92 2.79
C ILE A 147 12.93 -4.03 3.31
N ALA A 148 11.74 -3.65 3.72
CA ALA A 148 10.72 -4.60 4.15
C ALA A 148 10.09 -5.31 2.94
N THR A 149 9.90 -6.63 3.04
CA THR A 149 9.05 -7.39 2.11
C THR A 149 7.72 -7.65 2.79
N ILE A 150 6.65 -7.09 2.24
CA ILE A 150 5.29 -7.18 2.77
C ILE A 150 4.53 -8.20 1.92
N PHE A 151 4.07 -9.27 2.57
CA PHE A 151 3.34 -10.33 1.89
C PHE A 151 1.83 -10.14 1.98
N LEU A 152 1.13 -10.65 0.94
CA LEU A 152 -0.32 -10.65 0.86
C LEU A 152 -0.88 -12.02 1.30
N ALA A 153 -1.96 -11.96 2.08
CA ALA A 153 -2.82 -13.10 2.36
C ALA A 153 -4.23 -12.82 1.84
N ALA A 154 -4.93 -13.83 1.38
CA ALA A 154 -6.27 -13.74 0.83
C ALA A 154 -7.22 -14.68 1.60
N PRO A 155 -8.56 -14.54 1.47
CA PRO A 155 -9.53 -15.46 2.06
C PRO A 155 -9.31 -16.93 1.69
N THR A 156 -8.69 -17.18 0.53
CA THR A 156 -8.30 -18.53 0.06
C THR A 156 -7.02 -19.05 0.71
N SER A 157 -6.30 -18.22 1.49
CA SER A 157 -5.09 -18.65 2.19
C SER A 157 -5.47 -19.45 3.43
N GLY A 158 -5.14 -20.75 3.45
CA GLY A 158 -5.36 -21.59 4.62
C GLY A 158 -4.48 -21.17 5.80
N ALA A 159 -4.85 -21.59 7.01
CA ALA A 159 -4.19 -21.21 8.28
C ALA A 159 -2.67 -21.45 8.28
N LYS A 160 -2.20 -22.58 7.69
CA LYS A 160 -0.75 -22.87 7.57
C LYS A 160 -0.04 -21.81 6.75
N ARG A 161 -0.63 -21.39 5.60
CA ARG A 161 -0.07 -20.35 4.74
C ARG A 161 -0.05 -18.99 5.42
N ILE A 162 -1.14 -18.62 6.10
CA ILE A 162 -1.23 -17.36 6.87
C ILE A 162 -0.13 -17.28 7.92
N ARG A 163 0.10 -18.36 8.71
CA ARG A 163 1.20 -18.41 9.68
C ARG A 163 2.58 -18.26 9.02
N THR A 164 2.77 -18.86 7.85
CA THR A 164 4.03 -18.75 7.09
C THR A 164 4.23 -17.32 6.62
N LEU A 165 3.23 -16.71 5.98
CA LEU A 165 3.25 -15.31 5.53
C LEU A 165 3.50 -14.34 6.70
N GLY A 166 2.82 -14.54 7.84
CA GLY A 166 3.00 -13.71 9.04
C GLY A 166 4.41 -13.78 9.66
N ARG A 167 5.15 -14.90 9.46
CA ARG A 167 6.54 -15.02 9.89
C ARG A 167 7.53 -14.38 8.91
N LEU A 168 7.23 -14.46 7.62
CA LEU A 168 8.11 -13.98 6.56
C LEU A 168 7.95 -12.48 6.29
N THR A 169 6.74 -11.95 6.46
CA THR A 169 6.46 -10.52 6.23
C THR A 169 7.27 -9.64 7.20
N LYS A 170 7.65 -8.47 6.72
CA LYS A 170 8.25 -7.41 7.53
C LYS A 170 7.37 -6.17 7.47
N GLY A 171 7.23 -5.50 8.60
CA GLY A 171 6.31 -4.37 8.73
C GLY A 171 4.89 -4.81 9.08
N PHE A 172 4.13 -5.35 8.14
CA PHE A 172 2.77 -5.85 8.36
C PHE A 172 2.39 -6.98 7.39
N LEU A 173 1.35 -7.74 7.72
CA LEU A 173 0.69 -8.65 6.78
C LEU A 173 -0.44 -7.89 6.09
N TYR A 174 -0.45 -7.88 4.77
CA TYR A 174 -1.53 -7.30 3.98
C TYR A 174 -2.61 -8.36 3.72
N TYR A 175 -3.81 -8.14 4.23
CA TYR A 175 -4.94 -9.03 3.98
C TYR A 175 -5.85 -8.44 2.89
N VAL A 176 -6.01 -9.18 1.82
CA VAL A 176 -6.93 -8.85 0.74
C VAL A 176 -8.35 -9.22 1.19
N SER A 177 -9.27 -8.25 1.25
CA SER A 177 -10.61 -8.47 1.82
C SER A 177 -11.57 -9.26 0.93
N VAL A 178 -11.23 -9.44 -0.33
CA VAL A 178 -12.08 -10.14 -1.32
C VAL A 178 -11.26 -10.99 -2.27
N THR A 179 -11.84 -12.08 -2.76
CA THR A 179 -11.35 -12.84 -3.90
C THR A 179 -11.78 -12.14 -5.19
N GLY A 180 -10.83 -11.85 -6.08
CA GLY A 180 -11.06 -11.18 -7.36
C GLY A 180 -10.27 -9.88 -7.51
N ILE A 181 -10.54 -9.15 -8.60
CA ILE A 181 -9.81 -7.93 -8.97
C ILE A 181 -10.20 -6.73 -8.10
N THR A 182 -9.28 -5.77 -7.99
CA THR A 182 -9.47 -4.52 -7.24
C THR A 182 -10.60 -3.65 -7.81
N GLY A 183 -11.39 -3.00 -6.93
CA GLY A 183 -12.44 -2.05 -7.29
C GLY A 183 -13.13 -1.51 -6.06
N ALA A 184 -13.61 -0.25 -6.10
CA ALA A 184 -14.43 0.32 -5.04
C ALA A 184 -15.76 -0.44 -4.97
N ARG A 185 -16.19 -0.82 -3.75
CA ARG A 185 -17.44 -1.54 -3.50
C ARG A 185 -18.32 -0.77 -2.55
N THR A 186 -19.62 -0.92 -2.70
CA THR A 186 -20.62 -0.33 -1.80
C THR A 186 -20.72 -1.09 -0.48
N GLU A 187 -20.50 -2.42 -0.51
CA GLU A 187 -20.58 -3.28 0.68
C GLU A 187 -19.34 -4.15 0.81
N LEU A 188 -18.92 -4.38 2.06
CA LEU A 188 -17.86 -5.32 2.40
C LEU A 188 -18.46 -6.73 2.56
N PRO A 189 -17.67 -7.81 2.33
CA PRO A 189 -18.15 -9.16 2.56
C PRO A 189 -18.66 -9.34 4.00
N PRO A 190 -19.83 -9.97 4.21
CA PRO A 190 -20.43 -10.13 5.54
C PRO A 190 -19.53 -10.90 6.51
N ASP A 191 -18.73 -11.84 5.99
CA ASP A 191 -17.84 -12.69 6.79
C ASP A 191 -16.45 -12.07 7.02
N LEU A 192 -16.20 -10.86 6.52
CA LEU A 192 -14.87 -10.24 6.59
C LEU A 192 -14.39 -10.05 8.04
N ALA A 193 -15.27 -9.64 8.95
CA ALA A 193 -14.92 -9.46 10.35
C ALA A 193 -14.50 -10.78 11.02
N ALA A 194 -15.17 -11.88 10.70
CA ALA A 194 -14.82 -13.20 11.20
C ALA A 194 -13.46 -13.66 10.64
N SER A 195 -13.24 -13.49 9.34
CA SER A 195 -11.98 -13.80 8.67
C SER A 195 -10.81 -13.00 9.26
N LEU A 196 -10.99 -11.70 9.52
CA LEU A 196 -9.96 -10.86 10.14
C LEU A 196 -9.61 -11.28 11.57
N LYS A 197 -10.60 -11.69 12.37
CA LYS A 197 -10.38 -12.26 13.72
C LYS A 197 -9.57 -13.54 13.64
N GLU A 198 -9.91 -14.44 12.70
CA GLU A 198 -9.16 -15.67 12.48
C GLU A 198 -7.71 -15.38 12.10
N VAL A 199 -7.48 -14.57 11.06
CA VAL A 199 -6.13 -14.16 10.63
C VAL A 199 -5.34 -13.55 11.78
N ARG A 200 -5.98 -12.67 12.56
CA ARG A 200 -5.35 -12.03 13.73
C ARG A 200 -4.88 -13.04 14.77
N SER A 201 -5.62 -14.13 14.97
CA SER A 201 -5.24 -15.20 15.90
C SER A 201 -4.02 -16.03 15.44
N LEU A 202 -3.70 -15.97 14.14
CA LEU A 202 -2.65 -16.76 13.49
C LEU A 202 -1.31 -16.02 13.34
N VAL A 203 -1.30 -14.66 13.51
CA VAL A 203 -0.12 -13.83 13.25
C VAL A 203 0.17 -12.87 14.41
N ASN A 204 1.45 -12.57 14.62
CA ASN A 204 1.91 -11.61 15.65
C ASN A 204 2.31 -10.25 15.07
N CYS A 205 2.48 -10.15 13.74
CA CYS A 205 2.79 -8.89 13.07
C CYS A 205 1.53 -8.00 12.96
N PRO A 206 1.68 -6.69 12.72
CA PRO A 206 0.55 -5.84 12.39
C PRO A 206 -0.22 -6.40 11.18
N LEU A 207 -1.55 -6.23 11.19
CA LEU A 207 -2.46 -6.68 10.14
C LEU A 207 -3.08 -5.45 9.49
N ALA A 208 -2.88 -5.28 8.17
CA ALA A 208 -3.59 -4.28 7.39
C ALA A 208 -4.55 -4.94 6.40
N VAL A 209 -5.72 -4.35 6.20
CA VAL A 209 -6.73 -4.83 5.25
C VAL A 209 -6.91 -3.83 4.12
N GLY A 210 -7.03 -4.35 2.90
CA GLY A 210 -7.28 -3.55 1.70
C GLY A 210 -8.22 -4.24 0.73
N PHE A 211 -8.45 -3.60 -0.41
CA PHE A 211 -9.35 -3.96 -1.49
C PHE A 211 -10.85 -3.68 -1.21
N GLY A 212 -11.42 -2.85 -2.07
CA GLY A 212 -12.85 -2.51 -2.07
C GLY A 212 -13.29 -1.46 -1.03
N ILE A 213 -12.39 -1.02 -0.15
CA ILE A 213 -12.70 -0.02 0.87
C ILE A 213 -12.75 1.36 0.21
N SER A 214 -13.86 2.08 0.42
CA SER A 214 -14.13 3.32 -0.31
C SER A 214 -14.80 4.41 0.52
N THR A 215 -15.23 4.14 1.77
CA THR A 215 -15.93 5.12 2.61
C THR A 215 -15.42 5.14 4.06
N PRO A 216 -15.57 6.27 4.78
CA PRO A 216 -15.22 6.35 6.20
C PRO A 216 -16.00 5.35 7.07
N GLU A 217 -17.24 5.02 6.72
CA GLU A 217 -18.08 4.07 7.46
C GLU A 217 -17.51 2.66 7.36
N GLN A 218 -17.06 2.27 6.17
CA GLN A 218 -16.37 0.99 5.97
C GLN A 218 -15.07 0.93 6.78
N VAL A 219 -14.29 2.02 6.78
CA VAL A 219 -13.08 2.14 7.60
C VAL A 219 -13.39 2.00 9.08
N ALA A 220 -14.44 2.68 9.58
CA ALA A 220 -14.90 2.58 10.97
C ALA A 220 -15.27 1.14 11.36
N GLY A 221 -15.97 0.43 10.47
CA GLY A 221 -16.37 -0.96 10.67
C GLY A 221 -15.20 -1.94 10.74
N LEU A 222 -14.08 -1.63 10.08
CA LEU A 222 -12.88 -2.47 10.05
C LEU A 222 -11.88 -2.18 11.18
N ALA A 223 -11.85 -0.95 11.68
CA ALA A 223 -10.90 -0.48 12.70
C ALA A 223 -10.76 -1.40 13.93
N PRO A 224 -11.83 -2.05 14.46
CA PRO A 224 -11.71 -2.97 15.59
C PRO A 224 -10.89 -4.24 15.31
N TYR A 225 -10.75 -4.64 14.05
CA TYR A 225 -10.22 -5.95 13.67
C TYR A 225 -8.79 -5.90 13.13
N VAL A 226 -8.28 -4.71 12.80
CA VAL A 226 -7.00 -4.54 12.11
C VAL A 226 -6.11 -3.48 12.76
N ASP A 227 -4.85 -3.42 12.36
CA ASP A 227 -3.91 -2.38 12.75
C ASP A 227 -3.79 -1.29 11.69
N GLY A 228 -4.25 -1.55 10.46
CA GLY A 228 -4.23 -0.59 9.36
C GLY A 228 -5.30 -0.88 8.30
N VAL A 229 -5.68 0.17 7.57
CA VAL A 229 -6.63 0.10 6.46
C VAL A 229 -5.97 0.70 5.22
N VAL A 230 -6.00 -0.05 4.12
CA VAL A 230 -5.48 0.38 2.81
C VAL A 230 -6.63 0.82 1.92
N VAL A 231 -6.52 2.01 1.33
CA VAL A 231 -7.54 2.56 0.42
C VAL A 231 -6.86 2.99 -0.87
N GLY A 232 -7.23 2.36 -1.98
CA GLY A 232 -6.64 2.61 -3.29
C GLY A 232 -7.65 3.10 -4.32
N SER A 233 -8.44 2.20 -4.89
CA SER A 233 -9.33 2.47 -6.04
C SER A 233 -10.21 3.72 -5.88
N ALA A 234 -10.70 3.99 -4.67
CA ALA A 234 -11.52 5.17 -4.40
C ALA A 234 -10.73 6.48 -4.53
N ILE A 235 -9.43 6.48 -4.24
CA ILE A 235 -8.53 7.63 -4.44
C ILE A 235 -8.20 7.77 -5.91
N VAL A 236 -7.79 6.67 -6.56
CA VAL A 236 -7.43 6.65 -7.99
C VAL A 236 -8.60 7.06 -8.88
N GLN A 237 -9.85 6.75 -8.52
CA GLN A 237 -11.03 7.25 -9.22
C GLN A 237 -11.16 8.79 -9.16
N ARG A 238 -10.79 9.42 -8.04
CA ARG A 238 -10.76 10.88 -7.90
C ARG A 238 -9.66 11.47 -8.77
N VAL A 239 -8.48 10.85 -8.78
CA VAL A 239 -7.36 11.25 -9.64
C VAL A 239 -7.77 11.25 -11.12
N ALA A 240 -8.51 10.22 -11.55
CA ALA A 240 -8.97 10.12 -12.93
C ALA A 240 -10.00 11.19 -13.35
N ARG A 241 -10.73 11.79 -12.39
CA ARG A 241 -11.86 12.71 -12.66
C ARG A 241 -11.52 14.17 -12.52
N LEU A 242 -10.57 14.52 -11.65
CA LEU A 242 -10.23 15.88 -11.27
C LEU A 242 -8.81 16.24 -11.70
N LYS A 243 -8.50 17.53 -11.73
CA LYS A 243 -7.17 18.04 -12.09
C LYS A 243 -6.78 19.23 -11.21
N GLY A 244 -5.48 19.50 -11.15
CA GLY A 244 -4.91 20.68 -10.50
C GLY A 244 -5.31 20.84 -9.02
N PRO A 245 -5.46 22.08 -8.51
CA PRO A 245 -5.73 22.34 -7.10
C PRO A 245 -7.01 21.70 -6.56
N ALA A 246 -8.04 21.55 -7.41
CA ALA A 246 -9.30 20.91 -7.02
C ALA A 246 -9.10 19.43 -6.72
N LEU A 247 -8.25 18.72 -7.47
CA LEU A 247 -7.88 17.34 -7.21
C LEU A 247 -7.16 17.21 -5.86
N ILE A 248 -6.13 18.03 -5.62
CA ILE A 248 -5.34 17.99 -4.41
C ILE A 248 -6.22 18.19 -3.17
N LYS A 249 -7.10 19.21 -3.23
CA LYS A 249 -8.04 19.50 -2.14
C LYS A 249 -9.01 18.35 -1.89
N GLU A 250 -9.64 17.82 -2.93
CA GLU A 250 -10.62 16.72 -2.84
C GLU A 250 -10.00 15.45 -2.23
N VAL A 251 -8.80 15.08 -2.69
CA VAL A 251 -8.09 13.93 -2.15
C VAL A 251 -7.68 14.20 -0.70
N GLY A 252 -7.19 15.38 -0.37
CA GLY A 252 -6.84 15.76 1.00
C GLY A 252 -8.02 15.67 1.95
N ASP A 253 -9.19 16.23 1.57
CA ASP A 253 -10.40 16.17 2.38
C ASP A 253 -10.91 14.73 2.54
N PHE A 254 -10.80 13.91 1.50
CA PHE A 254 -11.15 12.50 1.55
C PHE A 254 -10.22 11.71 2.50
N ILE A 255 -8.91 11.94 2.46
CA ILE A 255 -7.95 11.33 3.40
C ILE A 255 -8.28 11.70 4.85
N ALA A 256 -8.58 12.98 5.10
CA ALA A 256 -8.95 13.43 6.44
C ALA A 256 -10.23 12.73 6.95
N ALA A 257 -11.23 12.55 6.08
CA ALA A 257 -12.46 11.82 6.39
C ALA A 257 -12.18 10.33 6.68
N LEU A 258 -11.34 9.67 5.88
CA LEU A 258 -10.94 8.27 6.10
C LEU A 258 -10.13 8.08 7.39
N LYS A 259 -9.27 9.06 7.76
CA LYS A 259 -8.45 8.98 8.98
C LYS A 259 -9.27 9.21 10.26
N ALA A 260 -10.35 9.99 10.19
CA ALA A 260 -11.14 10.34 11.36
C ALA A 260 -11.58 9.12 12.21
N PRO A 261 -12.19 8.05 11.65
CA PRO A 261 -12.60 6.87 12.42
C PRO A 261 -11.45 5.98 12.91
N LEU A 262 -10.22 6.22 12.47
CA LEU A 262 -9.03 5.47 12.87
C LEU A 262 -8.27 6.11 14.05
N ARG A 263 -8.68 7.30 14.47
CA ARG A 263 -8.11 7.97 15.64
C ARG A 263 -8.64 7.32 16.92
N GLY A 264 -7.78 7.23 17.94
CA GLY A 264 -8.20 6.82 19.28
C GLY A 264 -9.28 7.75 19.86
N LYS A 265 -10.17 7.16 20.63
CA LYS A 265 -11.16 7.93 21.41
C LYS A 265 -10.49 8.57 22.62
#